data_e01f5bb5c1fcb1284c0c92a7a4ef345e
#
_entry.id   e01f5bb5c1fcb1284c0c92a7a4ef345e
#
_cell.length_a   1.000
_cell.length_b   1.000
_cell.length_c   1.000
_cell.angle_alpha   90.00
_cell.angle_beta   90.00
_cell.angle_gamma   90.00
#
_symmetry.space_group_name_H-M   'P 1'
#
loop_
_entity.id
_entity.type
_entity.pdbx_description
1 polymer ?
#
loop_
_entity_poly.entity_id
_entity_poly.type
_entity_poly.pdbx_seq_one_letter_code
_entity_poly.pdbx_strand_id
1 'polypeptide(L)'
;MGLKFEIDKKVGKSRLGRLITKHGVVNTPAFMPVGTCGTVKAMMPESVAATGAEILLGNTYHLMLRPGADLVEKMGGLHKFMNWNKPILTDSGGFQVMSLSGLRKLTEEGVTFRSHVDGKKFFLSPEESMKIQHKLDSNITMCLDECTPYPSTYETCAKSMRMSMRWAKRSKEAFVNREGYGIFGIQQGNVYKDLREESAKALREIGFDGYAIGGLAIGEGQEKMFEVLDYAPGMLPEDKPRYLMGVGRPDDIVGAVLRGVDMFDCVMPTRSGRTAQAFTKYGPINIRNARHREDPRPLEEGCDCPLCTHYSRAYIHHLQKCNEVLGIMLLTWHNIRYYERLMQGLRAAIKNDTLQEFAEEFYANQAKGDIEEL
;
A
#
# COMPACT_ATOMS: atom_id res chain seq x y z
N MET A 1 -8.83 9.20 22.59
CA MET A 1 -7.42 9.11 22.21
C MET A 1 -7.35 8.78 20.71
N GLY A 2 -6.38 9.36 19.96
CA GLY A 2 -6.17 9.03 18.53
C GLY A 2 -5.70 7.59 18.31
N LEU A 3 -5.07 7.31 17.18
CA LEU A 3 -4.42 6.04 16.92
C LEU A 3 -3.32 5.74 17.95
N LYS A 4 -3.17 4.48 18.32
CA LYS A 4 -2.10 4.03 19.20
C LYS A 4 -1.21 3.03 18.45
N PHE A 5 0.11 3.24 18.47
CA PHE A 5 1.09 2.30 17.94
C PHE A 5 1.93 1.76 19.09
N GLU A 6 2.02 0.44 19.21
CA GLU A 6 2.79 -0.26 20.22
C GLU A 6 3.87 -1.10 19.53
N ILE A 7 5.11 -0.95 19.96
CA ILE A 7 6.23 -1.75 19.48
C ILE A 7 6.46 -2.88 20.48
N ASP A 8 6.28 -4.11 20.04
CA ASP A 8 6.45 -5.30 20.88
C ASP A 8 7.91 -5.78 20.88
N LYS A 9 8.62 -5.61 19.73
CA LYS A 9 10.02 -6.04 19.59
C LYS A 9 10.75 -5.26 18.50
N LYS A 10 12.08 -5.14 18.65
CA LYS A 10 12.99 -4.57 17.65
C LYS A 10 14.12 -5.55 17.37
N VAL A 11 14.51 -5.71 16.10
CA VAL A 11 15.67 -6.46 15.64
C VAL A 11 16.40 -5.59 14.60
N GLY A 12 17.56 -5.05 14.98
CA GLY A 12 18.22 -4.03 14.16
C GLY A 12 17.31 -2.80 13.98
N LYS A 13 17.01 -2.44 12.72
CA LYS A 13 16.07 -1.36 12.37
C LYS A 13 14.62 -1.84 12.31
N SER A 14 14.38 -3.14 12.18
CA SER A 14 13.07 -3.74 12.00
C SER A 14 12.26 -3.75 13.29
N ARG A 15 10.93 -3.67 13.16
CA ARG A 15 10.03 -3.54 14.29
C ARG A 15 8.83 -4.48 14.14
N LEU A 16 8.53 -5.22 15.20
CA LEU A 16 7.26 -5.92 15.38
C LEU A 16 6.36 -5.02 16.23
N GLY A 17 5.16 -4.73 15.78
CA GLY A 17 4.27 -3.85 16.52
C GLY A 17 2.81 -4.05 16.19
N ARG A 18 1.98 -3.23 16.81
CA ARG A 18 0.52 -3.24 16.67
C ARG A 18 -0.01 -1.82 16.53
N LEU A 19 -0.78 -1.58 15.47
CA LEU A 19 -1.51 -0.33 15.29
C LEU A 19 -2.97 -0.54 15.68
N ILE A 20 -3.41 0.16 16.71
CA ILE A 20 -4.73 0.02 17.32
C ILE A 20 -5.64 1.10 16.76
N THR A 21 -6.71 0.68 16.10
CA THR A 21 -7.72 1.57 15.49
C THR A 21 -9.11 1.32 16.04
N LYS A 22 -10.07 2.15 15.65
CA LYS A 22 -11.50 1.98 15.97
C LYS A 22 -12.07 0.64 15.47
N HIS A 23 -11.58 0.13 14.32
CA HIS A 23 -12.10 -1.07 13.68
C HIS A 23 -11.21 -2.31 13.86
N GLY A 24 -10.26 -2.26 14.78
CA GLY A 24 -9.40 -3.39 15.12
C GLY A 24 -7.92 -3.07 15.12
N VAL A 25 -7.13 -4.13 15.28
CA VAL A 25 -5.68 -4.07 15.38
C VAL A 25 -5.06 -4.49 14.06
N VAL A 26 -4.01 -3.79 13.65
CA VAL A 26 -3.15 -4.15 12.51
C VAL A 26 -1.78 -4.56 13.08
N ASN A 27 -1.40 -5.81 12.88
CA ASN A 27 -0.07 -6.30 13.25
C ASN A 27 0.95 -5.90 12.20
N THR A 28 2.06 -5.28 12.61
CA THR A 28 3.11 -4.82 11.70
C THR A 28 4.39 -5.67 11.82
N PRO A 29 5.11 -5.88 10.70
CA PRO A 29 4.88 -5.39 9.35
C PRO A 29 3.55 -5.83 8.74
N ALA A 30 2.90 -4.96 7.95
CA ALA A 30 1.59 -5.18 7.36
C ALA A 30 1.55 -4.78 5.88
N PHE A 31 0.79 -5.53 5.09
CA PHE A 31 0.48 -5.19 3.71
C PHE A 31 -1.00 -4.81 3.58
N MET A 32 -1.29 -3.77 2.82
CA MET A 32 -2.64 -3.27 2.58
C MET A 32 -3.07 -3.58 1.14
N PRO A 33 -3.93 -4.56 0.90
CA PRO A 33 -4.56 -4.73 -0.41
C PRO A 33 -5.32 -3.47 -0.83
N VAL A 34 -5.20 -3.09 -2.11
CA VAL A 34 -5.79 -1.85 -2.62
C VAL A 34 -7.23 -2.07 -3.09
N GLY A 35 -8.15 -1.40 -2.43
CA GLY A 35 -9.57 -1.33 -2.74
C GLY A 35 -9.96 -0.04 -3.46
N THR A 36 -9.54 0.15 -4.72
CA THR A 36 -9.58 1.41 -5.47
C THR A 36 -10.96 2.09 -5.47
N CYS A 37 -12.03 1.34 -5.73
CA CYS A 37 -13.41 1.86 -5.80
C CYS A 37 -14.30 1.25 -4.71
N GLY A 38 -13.81 1.13 -3.49
CA GLY A 38 -14.50 0.43 -2.41
C GLY A 38 -14.57 -1.08 -2.61
N THR A 39 -13.61 -1.64 -3.36
CA THR A 39 -13.48 -3.09 -3.55
C THR A 39 -12.06 -3.46 -3.94
N VAL A 40 -11.56 -4.55 -3.42
CA VAL A 40 -10.37 -5.24 -3.94
C VAL A 40 -10.81 -5.98 -5.22
N LYS A 41 -10.21 -5.61 -6.35
CA LYS A 41 -10.66 -6.09 -7.66
C LYS A 41 -10.66 -7.62 -7.74
N ALA A 42 -11.75 -8.18 -8.27
CA ALA A 42 -12.00 -9.60 -8.45
C ALA A 42 -12.14 -10.40 -7.15
N MET A 43 -12.44 -9.77 -6.01
CA MET A 43 -12.65 -10.47 -4.73
C MET A 43 -13.83 -9.89 -3.96
N MET A 44 -14.57 -10.77 -3.29
CA MET A 44 -15.53 -10.37 -2.27
C MET A 44 -14.79 -9.92 -1.01
N PRO A 45 -15.31 -8.96 -0.23
CA PRO A 45 -14.68 -8.51 1.02
C PRO A 45 -14.38 -9.66 2.01
N GLU A 46 -15.29 -10.63 2.12
CA GLU A 46 -15.13 -11.81 2.96
C GLU A 46 -13.95 -12.68 2.51
N SER A 47 -13.76 -12.79 1.19
CA SER A 47 -12.64 -13.53 0.60
C SER A 47 -11.32 -12.81 0.87
N VAL A 48 -11.30 -11.48 0.82
CA VAL A 48 -10.13 -10.69 1.19
C VAL A 48 -9.82 -10.87 2.69
N ALA A 49 -10.82 -10.82 3.55
CA ALA A 49 -10.64 -11.06 4.98
C ALA A 49 -10.07 -12.46 5.26
N ALA A 50 -10.52 -13.48 4.50
CA ALA A 50 -10.05 -14.86 4.61
C ALA A 50 -8.59 -15.05 4.17
N THR A 51 -7.99 -14.12 3.40
CA THR A 51 -6.54 -14.16 3.09
C THR A 51 -5.67 -13.85 4.30
N GLY A 52 -6.24 -13.29 5.37
CA GLY A 52 -5.52 -12.79 6.53
C GLY A 52 -5.28 -11.27 6.51
N ALA A 53 -5.77 -10.56 5.50
CA ALA A 53 -5.67 -9.10 5.43
C ALA A 53 -6.35 -8.43 6.64
N GLU A 54 -5.62 -7.55 7.31
CA GLU A 54 -6.08 -6.85 8.52
C GLU A 54 -6.49 -5.41 8.25
N ILE A 55 -6.10 -4.86 7.11
CA ILE A 55 -6.34 -3.48 6.69
C ILE A 55 -6.44 -3.41 5.17
N LEU A 56 -7.23 -2.47 4.64
CA LEU A 56 -7.32 -2.13 3.22
C LEU A 56 -6.91 -0.69 2.96
N LEU A 57 -6.49 -0.42 1.74
CA LEU A 57 -6.32 0.95 1.23
C LEU A 57 -7.47 1.30 0.27
N GLY A 58 -8.15 2.42 0.54
CA GLY A 58 -9.13 3.03 -0.36
C GLY A 58 -8.54 4.25 -1.08
N ASN A 59 -8.91 4.47 -2.35
CA ASN A 59 -8.42 5.63 -3.10
C ASN A 59 -9.41 6.78 -3.09
N THR A 60 -9.08 7.85 -2.41
CA THR A 60 -9.89 9.06 -2.25
C THR A 60 -10.28 9.66 -3.60
N TYR A 61 -9.36 9.79 -4.55
CA TYR A 61 -9.62 10.30 -5.89
C TYR A 61 -10.74 9.53 -6.62
N HIS A 62 -10.68 8.22 -6.62
CA HIS A 62 -11.67 7.40 -7.31
C HIS A 62 -13.04 7.47 -6.61
N LEU A 63 -13.05 7.40 -5.29
CA LEU A 63 -14.27 7.41 -4.49
C LEU A 63 -14.99 8.77 -4.49
N MET A 64 -14.24 9.88 -4.54
CA MET A 64 -14.84 11.22 -4.67
C MET A 64 -15.49 11.45 -6.03
N LEU A 65 -14.95 10.86 -7.09
CA LEU A 65 -15.51 10.96 -8.44
C LEU A 65 -16.72 10.04 -8.63
N ARG A 66 -16.61 8.82 -8.10
CA ARG A 66 -17.67 7.79 -8.21
C ARG A 66 -17.55 6.78 -7.07
N PRO A 67 -18.57 6.62 -6.21
CA PRO A 67 -19.93 7.18 -6.35
C PRO A 67 -20.08 8.62 -5.81
N GLY A 68 -19.03 9.20 -5.22
CA GLY A 68 -19.03 10.47 -4.50
C GLY A 68 -19.02 10.27 -2.99
N ALA A 69 -18.23 11.08 -2.27
CA ALA A 69 -18.07 10.95 -0.82
C ALA A 69 -19.36 11.18 -0.04
N ASP A 70 -20.24 12.08 -0.51
CA ASP A 70 -21.53 12.35 0.12
C ASP A 70 -22.46 11.13 0.12
N LEU A 71 -22.44 10.33 -0.97
CA LEU A 71 -23.21 9.09 -1.00
C LEU A 71 -22.63 8.06 -0.02
N VAL A 72 -21.31 7.90 0.01
CA VAL A 72 -20.65 6.96 0.93
C VAL A 72 -20.95 7.34 2.39
N GLU A 73 -20.87 8.63 2.74
CA GLU A 73 -21.24 9.15 4.06
C GLU A 73 -22.70 8.81 4.42
N LYS A 74 -23.64 9.08 3.50
CA LYS A 74 -25.06 8.75 3.68
C LYS A 74 -25.30 7.26 3.90
N MET A 75 -24.49 6.39 3.30
CA MET A 75 -24.55 4.94 3.46
C MET A 75 -23.81 4.44 4.71
N GLY A 76 -23.24 5.33 5.52
CA GLY A 76 -22.59 5.04 6.80
C GLY A 76 -21.10 4.77 6.72
N GLY A 77 -20.41 5.36 5.74
CA GLY A 77 -18.97 5.24 5.51
C GLY A 77 -18.57 4.01 4.70
N LEU A 78 -17.29 3.91 4.35
CA LEU A 78 -16.77 2.81 3.52
C LEU A 78 -16.96 1.44 4.16
N HIS A 79 -16.84 1.33 5.48
CA HIS A 79 -16.99 0.07 6.19
C HIS A 79 -18.35 -0.58 5.93
N LYS A 80 -19.43 0.19 6.06
CA LYS A 80 -20.79 -0.28 5.76
C LYS A 80 -21.03 -0.42 4.26
N PHE A 81 -20.56 0.55 3.49
CA PHE A 81 -20.79 0.59 2.04
C PHE A 81 -20.20 -0.61 1.32
N MET A 82 -19.02 -1.10 1.74
CA MET A 82 -18.34 -2.23 1.12
C MET A 82 -18.38 -3.52 1.96
N ASN A 83 -19.08 -3.54 3.09
CA ASN A 83 -19.14 -4.69 4.01
C ASN A 83 -17.74 -5.13 4.50
N TRP A 84 -16.94 -4.17 4.97
CA TRP A 84 -15.59 -4.42 5.50
C TRP A 84 -15.49 -3.94 6.95
N ASN A 85 -15.30 -4.87 7.90
CA ASN A 85 -15.34 -4.58 9.33
C ASN A 85 -13.97 -4.36 9.99
N LYS A 86 -12.90 -4.29 9.18
CA LYS A 86 -11.53 -4.09 9.65
C LYS A 86 -11.02 -2.70 9.25
N PRO A 87 -9.84 -2.26 9.73
CA PRO A 87 -9.28 -0.96 9.40
C PRO A 87 -9.22 -0.64 7.92
N ILE A 88 -9.38 0.65 7.60
CA ILE A 88 -9.20 1.22 6.26
C ILE A 88 -8.27 2.43 6.38
N LEU A 89 -7.27 2.48 5.50
CA LEU A 89 -6.49 3.68 5.20
C LEU A 89 -6.99 4.26 3.88
N THR A 90 -7.17 5.58 3.79
CA THR A 90 -7.39 6.25 2.50
C THR A 90 -6.19 7.12 2.14
N ASP A 91 -5.79 7.07 0.86
CA ASP A 91 -4.81 8.02 0.34
C ASP A 91 -5.38 9.45 0.28
N SER A 92 -4.52 10.43 0.01
CA SER A 92 -4.93 11.84 -0.11
C SER A 92 -5.66 12.19 -1.40
N GLY A 93 -5.55 11.33 -2.42
CA GLY A 93 -5.98 11.58 -3.79
C GLY A 93 -4.96 12.37 -4.63
N GLY A 94 -3.91 12.93 -4.02
CA GLY A 94 -2.92 13.77 -4.70
C GLY A 94 -2.19 13.05 -5.83
N PHE A 95 -1.66 11.85 -5.59
CA PHE A 95 -0.93 11.08 -6.59
C PHE A 95 -1.79 10.75 -7.83
N GLN A 96 -3.06 10.36 -7.64
CA GLN A 96 -3.97 10.03 -8.74
C GLN A 96 -4.34 11.27 -9.56
N VAL A 97 -4.53 12.43 -8.92
CA VAL A 97 -4.72 13.69 -9.63
C VAL A 97 -3.49 14.01 -10.48
N MET A 98 -2.27 13.76 -9.95
CA MET A 98 -1.03 14.01 -10.68
C MET A 98 -0.81 13.02 -11.82
N SER A 99 -1.17 11.76 -11.67
CA SER A 99 -0.91 10.69 -12.65
C SER A 99 -2.01 10.49 -13.69
N LEU A 100 -3.29 10.74 -13.35
CA LEU A 100 -4.43 10.40 -14.20
C LEU A 100 -5.11 11.62 -14.86
N SER A 101 -4.92 12.84 -14.34
CA SER A 101 -5.55 14.01 -14.95
C SER A 101 -4.60 14.68 -15.97
N GLY A 102 -5.00 14.65 -17.26
CA GLY A 102 -4.23 15.25 -18.35
C GLY A 102 -4.15 16.78 -18.28
N LEU A 103 -5.18 17.44 -17.72
CA LEU A 103 -5.25 18.88 -17.52
C LEU A 103 -5.41 19.18 -16.04
N ARG A 104 -4.32 19.63 -15.43
CA ARG A 104 -4.27 20.04 -14.03
C ARG A 104 -3.58 21.39 -13.86
N LYS A 105 -4.01 22.16 -12.89
CA LYS A 105 -3.35 23.39 -12.45
C LYS A 105 -3.03 23.29 -10.97
N LEU A 106 -1.76 23.29 -10.65
CA LEU A 106 -1.23 23.24 -9.28
C LEU A 106 -1.01 24.68 -8.80
N THR A 107 -1.46 24.97 -7.59
CA THR A 107 -1.25 26.26 -6.89
C THR A 107 -0.95 25.98 -5.42
N GLU A 108 -0.60 27.02 -4.66
CA GLU A 108 -0.39 26.89 -3.21
C GLU A 108 -1.68 26.47 -2.47
N GLU A 109 -2.84 26.85 -2.98
CA GLU A 109 -4.15 26.54 -2.38
C GLU A 109 -4.55 25.09 -2.58
N GLY A 110 -4.09 24.44 -3.67
CA GLY A 110 -4.45 23.08 -4.02
C GLY A 110 -4.32 22.82 -5.52
N VAL A 111 -4.98 21.77 -6.01
CA VAL A 111 -4.93 21.34 -7.39
C VAL A 111 -6.31 21.37 -8.04
N THR A 112 -6.41 22.08 -9.15
CA THR A 112 -7.59 22.05 -10.03
C THR A 112 -7.35 21.03 -11.14
N PHE A 113 -8.31 20.15 -11.37
CA PHE A 113 -8.21 19.11 -12.41
C PHE A 113 -9.56 18.79 -13.04
N ARG A 114 -9.54 18.07 -14.16
CA ARG A 114 -10.73 17.50 -14.77
C ARG A 114 -10.83 16.00 -14.51
N SER A 115 -12.04 15.56 -14.13
CA SER A 115 -12.35 14.14 -13.94
C SER A 115 -12.14 13.38 -15.25
N HIS A 116 -11.43 12.26 -15.21
CA HIS A 116 -11.30 11.35 -16.33
C HIS A 116 -12.59 10.54 -16.61
N VAL A 117 -13.56 10.59 -15.69
CA VAL A 117 -14.83 9.87 -15.79
C VAL A 117 -15.88 10.62 -16.63
N ASP A 118 -16.02 11.94 -16.37
CA ASP A 118 -17.10 12.77 -16.95
C ASP A 118 -16.63 14.18 -17.38
N GLY A 119 -15.33 14.48 -17.26
CA GLY A 119 -14.74 15.75 -17.65
C GLY A 119 -15.06 16.93 -16.74
N LYS A 120 -15.85 16.73 -15.67
CA LYS A 120 -16.13 17.81 -14.70
C LYS A 120 -14.87 18.34 -14.05
N LYS A 121 -14.91 19.65 -13.74
CA LYS A 121 -13.82 20.33 -13.06
C LYS A 121 -13.96 20.16 -11.55
N PHE A 122 -12.86 19.78 -10.90
CA PHE A 122 -12.74 19.66 -9.46
C PHE A 122 -11.58 20.50 -8.93
N PHE A 123 -11.68 20.86 -7.67
CA PHE A 123 -10.60 21.48 -6.91
C PHE A 123 -10.36 20.66 -5.64
N LEU A 124 -9.12 20.21 -5.44
CA LEU A 124 -8.70 19.44 -4.28
C LEU A 124 -7.68 20.27 -3.51
N SER A 125 -8.06 20.75 -2.35
CA SER A 125 -7.17 21.37 -1.37
C SER A 125 -6.85 20.40 -0.23
N PRO A 126 -5.87 20.70 0.65
CA PRO A 126 -5.67 19.93 1.87
C PRO A 126 -6.94 19.75 2.70
N GLU A 127 -7.71 20.80 2.89
CA GLU A 127 -8.96 20.79 3.67
C GLU A 127 -10.05 19.93 3.00
N GLU A 128 -10.17 20.03 1.66
CA GLU A 128 -11.16 19.23 0.93
C GLU A 128 -10.78 17.74 0.93
N SER A 129 -9.50 17.42 0.81
CA SER A 129 -9.03 16.03 0.95
C SER A 129 -9.37 15.46 2.34
N MET A 130 -9.14 16.22 3.41
CA MET A 130 -9.51 15.82 4.77
C MET A 130 -11.00 15.61 4.92
N LYS A 131 -11.82 16.52 4.40
CA LYS A 131 -13.28 16.43 4.43
C LYS A 131 -13.79 15.19 3.68
N ILE A 132 -13.23 14.89 2.50
CA ILE A 132 -13.60 13.71 1.73
C ILE A 132 -13.24 12.43 2.50
N GLN A 133 -12.02 12.31 3.02
CA GLN A 133 -11.58 11.15 3.78
C GLN A 133 -12.38 10.97 5.09
N HIS A 134 -12.80 12.07 5.72
CA HIS A 134 -13.71 12.03 6.87
C HIS A 134 -15.08 11.44 6.50
N LYS A 135 -15.66 11.85 5.37
CA LYS A 135 -16.93 11.30 4.84
C LYS A 135 -16.82 9.82 4.47
N LEU A 136 -15.66 9.40 4.00
CA LEU A 136 -15.34 7.98 3.72
C LEU A 136 -15.22 7.17 5.02
N ASP A 137 -15.07 7.81 6.18
CA ASP A 137 -14.89 7.21 7.50
C ASP A 137 -13.65 6.30 7.60
N SER A 138 -12.55 6.70 6.95
CA SER A 138 -11.30 5.95 7.03
C SER A 138 -10.63 6.09 8.40
N ASN A 139 -10.07 4.99 8.92
CA ASN A 139 -9.35 4.99 10.20
C ASN A 139 -8.04 5.75 10.13
N ILE A 140 -7.35 5.66 9.00
CA ILE A 140 -6.10 6.34 8.75
C ILE A 140 -6.28 7.23 7.53
N THR A 141 -6.08 8.52 7.72
CA THR A 141 -6.18 9.57 6.72
C THR A 141 -4.78 10.01 6.31
N MET A 142 -4.51 10.18 5.02
CA MET A 142 -3.24 10.70 4.54
C MET A 142 -3.32 12.21 4.29
N CYS A 143 -2.30 12.98 4.71
CA CYS A 143 -2.21 14.41 4.34
C CYS A 143 -2.07 14.58 2.83
N LEU A 144 -2.53 15.70 2.28
CA LEU A 144 -2.32 16.00 0.85
C LEU A 144 -0.86 16.34 0.59
N ASP A 145 -0.32 15.80 -0.48
CA ASP A 145 1.07 15.99 -0.91
C ASP A 145 1.18 16.09 -2.44
N GLU A 146 2.33 16.57 -2.90
CA GLU A 146 2.74 16.51 -4.29
C GLU A 146 3.93 15.54 -4.43
N CYS A 147 3.76 14.51 -5.25
CA CYS A 147 4.81 13.58 -5.61
C CYS A 147 5.44 14.01 -6.94
N THR A 148 6.72 14.42 -6.92
CA THR A 148 7.46 14.75 -8.14
C THR A 148 7.80 13.47 -8.90
N PRO A 149 7.82 13.50 -10.26
CA PRO A 149 8.29 12.36 -11.05
C PRO A 149 9.79 12.12 -10.85
N TYR A 150 10.25 10.93 -11.24
CA TYR A 150 11.68 10.63 -11.32
C TYR A 150 12.08 10.40 -12.79
N PRO A 151 13.21 10.97 -13.26
CA PRO A 151 14.08 11.92 -12.56
C PRO A 151 13.47 13.34 -12.49
N SER A 152 13.83 14.09 -11.45
CA SER A 152 13.53 15.53 -11.32
C SER A 152 14.73 16.28 -10.77
N THR A 153 14.83 17.59 -11.10
CA THR A 153 15.92 18.41 -10.58
C THR A 153 15.76 18.68 -9.08
N TYR A 154 16.86 18.98 -8.42
CA TYR A 154 16.87 19.34 -7.00
C TYR A 154 15.91 20.49 -6.69
N GLU A 155 15.93 21.55 -7.49
CA GLU A 155 15.08 22.74 -7.30
C GLU A 155 13.59 22.41 -7.42
N THR A 156 13.23 21.55 -8.38
CA THR A 156 11.85 21.07 -8.54
C THR A 156 11.42 20.26 -7.33
N CYS A 157 12.26 19.33 -6.88
CA CYS A 157 11.99 18.51 -5.70
C CYS A 157 11.88 19.36 -4.43
N ALA A 158 12.77 20.34 -4.24
CA ALA A 158 12.76 21.21 -3.08
C ALA A 158 11.49 22.09 -3.02
N LYS A 159 11.09 22.66 -4.16
CA LYS A 159 9.87 23.47 -4.26
C LYS A 159 8.63 22.64 -3.94
N SER A 160 8.51 21.47 -4.54
CA SER A 160 7.38 20.54 -4.34
C SER A 160 7.33 20.04 -2.90
N MET A 161 8.45 19.59 -2.34
CA MET A 161 8.53 19.13 -0.96
C MET A 161 8.10 20.20 0.02
N ARG A 162 8.60 21.44 -0.10
CA ARG A 162 8.23 22.54 0.80
C ARG A 162 6.75 22.92 0.69
N MET A 163 6.17 22.85 -0.50
CA MET A 163 4.72 23.01 -0.68
C MET A 163 3.96 21.87 0.02
N SER A 164 4.40 20.63 -0.15
CA SER A 164 3.81 19.47 0.54
C SER A 164 3.87 19.62 2.06
N MET A 165 4.92 20.21 2.62
CA MET A 165 4.99 20.47 4.08
C MET A 165 3.97 21.52 4.53
N ARG A 166 3.73 22.57 3.75
CA ARG A 166 2.66 23.55 4.04
C ARG A 166 1.27 22.91 3.93
N TRP A 167 1.06 22.04 2.92
CA TRP A 167 -0.18 21.26 2.78
C TRP A 167 -0.37 20.25 3.89
N ALA A 168 0.71 19.61 4.37
CA ALA A 168 0.67 18.70 5.50
C ALA A 168 0.18 19.41 6.77
N LYS A 169 0.67 20.64 7.03
CA LYS A 169 0.20 21.47 8.15
C LYS A 169 -1.30 21.78 8.03
N ARG A 170 -1.75 22.27 6.87
CA ARG A 170 -3.18 22.54 6.60
C ARG A 170 -4.04 21.29 6.72
N SER A 171 -3.55 20.14 6.24
CA SER A 171 -4.25 18.85 6.41
C SER A 171 -4.40 18.50 7.89
N LYS A 172 -3.33 18.66 8.68
CA LYS A 172 -3.37 18.40 10.14
C LYS A 172 -4.37 19.31 10.86
N GLU A 173 -4.41 20.57 10.50
CA GLU A 173 -5.35 21.58 11.07
C GLU A 173 -6.81 21.25 10.71
N ALA A 174 -7.07 20.74 9.50
CA ALA A 174 -8.40 20.37 9.02
C ALA A 174 -8.86 18.96 9.47
N PHE A 175 -7.95 18.14 9.99
CA PHE A 175 -8.28 16.78 10.41
C PHE A 175 -9.20 16.78 11.65
N VAL A 176 -10.31 16.04 11.56
CA VAL A 176 -11.24 15.87 12.70
C VAL A 176 -10.75 14.72 13.57
N ASN A 177 -10.22 15.07 14.73
CA ASN A 177 -9.72 14.09 15.69
C ASN A 177 -10.86 13.26 16.30
N ARG A 178 -10.76 11.94 16.21
CA ARG A 178 -11.71 10.97 16.77
C ARG A 178 -10.95 9.80 17.41
N GLU A 179 -11.55 9.17 18.40
CA GLU A 179 -10.95 8.01 19.07
C GLU A 179 -10.74 6.83 18.09
N GLY A 180 -9.52 6.32 18.02
CA GLY A 180 -9.14 5.21 17.14
C GLY A 180 -8.98 5.61 15.66
N TYR A 181 -8.93 6.91 15.35
CA TYR A 181 -8.64 7.48 14.03
C TYR A 181 -7.38 8.34 14.09
N GLY A 182 -6.68 8.47 12.96
CA GLY A 182 -5.47 9.29 12.91
C GLY A 182 -5.10 9.75 11.51
N ILE A 183 -4.16 10.68 11.47
CA ILE A 183 -3.62 11.26 10.24
C ILE A 183 -2.13 10.96 10.12
N PHE A 184 -1.69 10.53 8.94
CA PHE A 184 -0.29 10.31 8.61
C PHE A 184 0.27 11.47 7.78
N GLY A 185 1.48 11.93 8.15
CA GLY A 185 2.27 12.84 7.35
C GLY A 185 3.08 12.09 6.30
N ILE A 186 3.38 12.74 5.17
CA ILE A 186 4.13 12.13 4.06
C ILE A 186 5.47 12.83 3.89
N GLN A 187 6.58 12.14 4.14
CA GLN A 187 7.92 12.60 3.86
C GLN A 187 8.15 12.61 2.35
N GLN A 188 8.45 13.77 1.80
CA GLN A 188 8.85 13.98 0.41
C GLN A 188 10.33 14.38 0.31
N GLY A 189 10.88 14.53 -0.88
CA GLY A 189 12.28 14.92 -1.10
C GLY A 189 12.97 14.08 -2.17
N ASN A 190 12.21 13.23 -2.89
CA ASN A 190 12.74 12.35 -3.95
C ASN A 190 13.95 11.55 -3.44
N VAL A 191 15.07 11.51 -4.15
CA VAL A 191 16.31 10.81 -3.76
C VAL A 191 17.33 11.72 -3.03
N TYR A 192 16.95 12.95 -2.71
CA TYR A 192 17.85 13.93 -2.08
C TYR A 192 17.77 13.87 -0.56
N LYS A 193 18.86 13.47 0.08
CA LYS A 193 18.92 13.21 1.53
C LYS A 193 18.60 14.43 2.37
N ASP A 194 19.15 15.58 2.03
CA ASP A 194 18.92 16.86 2.71
C ASP A 194 17.46 17.33 2.63
N LEU A 195 16.80 17.13 1.47
CA LEU A 195 15.37 17.41 1.32
C LEU A 195 14.51 16.45 2.16
N ARG A 196 14.90 15.17 2.24
CA ARG A 196 14.25 14.19 3.13
C ARG A 196 14.37 14.57 4.60
N GLU A 197 15.53 15.09 5.00
CA GLU A 197 15.78 15.56 6.36
C GLU A 197 14.95 16.82 6.68
N GLU A 198 14.93 17.82 5.77
CA GLU A 198 14.09 19.01 5.87
C GLU A 198 12.61 18.63 6.01
N SER A 199 12.13 17.73 5.16
CA SER A 199 10.76 17.22 5.19
C SER A 199 10.44 16.51 6.52
N ALA A 200 11.29 15.58 6.96
CA ALA A 200 11.10 14.87 8.22
C ALA A 200 11.07 15.79 9.43
N LYS A 201 11.92 16.82 9.45
CA LYS A 201 11.93 17.84 10.50
C LYS A 201 10.60 18.60 10.55
N ALA A 202 10.13 19.09 9.42
CA ALA A 202 8.85 19.81 9.33
C ALA A 202 7.68 18.93 9.78
N LEU A 203 7.63 17.66 9.36
CA LEU A 203 6.58 16.74 9.76
C LEU A 203 6.59 16.43 11.26
N ARG A 204 7.78 16.30 11.88
CA ARG A 204 7.90 16.11 13.33
C ARG A 204 7.41 17.32 14.12
N GLU A 205 7.69 18.53 13.64
CA GLU A 205 7.22 19.78 14.25
C GLU A 205 5.69 19.92 14.17
N ILE A 206 5.06 19.51 13.05
CA ILE A 206 3.60 19.47 12.91
C ILE A 206 2.97 18.40 13.83
N GLY A 207 3.57 17.21 13.91
CA GLY A 207 3.14 16.10 14.74
C GLY A 207 1.98 15.30 14.13
N PHE A 208 2.26 14.05 13.73
CA PHE A 208 1.32 13.12 13.12
C PHE A 208 1.18 11.84 13.94
N ASP A 209 0.10 11.07 13.69
CA ASP A 209 -0.14 9.78 14.34
C ASP A 209 0.69 8.64 13.70
N GLY A 210 1.19 8.86 12.47
CA GLY A 210 2.10 8.02 11.74
C GLY A 210 2.77 8.79 10.60
N TYR A 211 3.74 8.16 9.95
CA TYR A 211 4.55 8.82 8.92
C TYR A 211 4.73 7.90 7.72
N ALA A 212 4.46 8.43 6.53
CA ALA A 212 4.72 7.74 5.28
C ALA A 212 5.99 8.27 4.60
N ILE A 213 6.62 7.40 3.82
CA ILE A 213 7.73 7.71 2.92
C ILE A 213 7.15 7.68 1.51
N GLY A 214 6.95 8.87 0.94
CA GLY A 214 6.45 9.05 -0.43
C GLY A 214 7.57 9.33 -1.42
N GLY A 215 7.24 9.40 -2.71
CA GLY A 215 8.17 9.77 -3.77
C GLY A 215 9.26 8.73 -4.02
N LEU A 216 8.97 7.45 -3.78
CA LEU A 216 9.78 6.28 -4.14
C LEU A 216 8.93 5.29 -4.95
N ALA A 217 9.56 4.31 -5.58
CA ALA A 217 8.94 3.36 -6.53
C ALA A 217 8.24 4.06 -7.72
N ILE A 218 8.83 5.15 -8.18
CA ILE A 218 8.34 5.99 -9.29
C ILE A 218 9.29 5.98 -10.51
N GLY A 219 10.25 5.02 -10.54
CA GLY A 219 11.18 4.80 -11.66
C GLY A 219 12.66 4.88 -11.31
N GLU A 220 13.03 5.12 -10.05
CA GLU A 220 14.42 5.22 -9.58
C GLU A 220 15.16 3.88 -9.51
N GLY A 221 14.44 2.78 -9.52
CA GLY A 221 14.99 1.44 -9.36
C GLY A 221 15.24 1.05 -7.89
N GLN A 222 15.37 -0.27 -7.64
CA GLN A 222 15.48 -0.84 -6.30
C GLN A 222 16.72 -0.34 -5.54
N GLU A 223 17.88 -0.30 -6.19
CA GLU A 223 19.14 0.12 -5.58
C GLU A 223 19.03 1.54 -4.99
N LYS A 224 18.53 2.48 -5.79
CA LYS A 224 18.35 3.86 -5.36
C LYS A 224 17.28 4.00 -4.29
N MET A 225 16.19 3.24 -4.39
CA MET A 225 15.17 3.18 -3.34
C MET A 225 15.77 2.70 -2.01
N PHE A 226 16.58 1.65 -2.03
CA PHE A 226 17.22 1.14 -0.80
C PHE A 226 18.26 2.12 -0.23
N GLU A 227 19.04 2.82 -1.07
CA GLU A 227 19.92 3.91 -0.58
C GLU A 227 19.12 4.95 0.21
N VAL A 228 17.94 5.36 -0.28
CA VAL A 228 17.08 6.29 0.44
C VAL A 228 16.54 5.67 1.73
N LEU A 229 16.10 4.41 1.69
CA LEU A 229 15.56 3.73 2.86
C LEU A 229 16.62 3.42 3.95
N ASP A 230 17.90 3.43 3.61
CA ASP A 230 18.95 3.28 4.61
C ASP A 230 18.98 4.42 5.65
N TYR A 231 18.45 5.61 5.30
CA TYR A 231 18.41 6.76 6.18
C TYR A 231 17.01 7.35 6.44
N ALA A 232 16.10 7.32 5.45
CA ALA A 232 14.82 8.01 5.55
C ALA A 232 13.91 7.52 6.70
N PRO A 233 13.73 6.20 6.95
CA PRO A 233 12.95 5.72 8.09
C PRO A 233 13.51 6.19 9.44
N GLY A 234 14.83 6.27 9.58
CA GLY A 234 15.51 6.73 10.79
C GLY A 234 15.33 8.22 11.11
N MET A 235 14.91 9.03 10.14
CA MET A 235 14.61 10.45 10.34
C MET A 235 13.20 10.68 10.94
N LEU A 236 12.35 9.66 10.92
CA LEU A 236 10.96 9.70 11.41
C LEU A 236 10.88 9.24 12.87
N PRO A 237 9.86 9.67 13.63
CA PRO A 237 9.70 9.27 15.03
C PRO A 237 9.72 7.76 15.23
N GLU A 238 10.39 7.34 16.29
CA GLU A 238 10.59 5.92 16.57
C GLU A 238 9.34 5.25 17.15
N ASP A 239 8.51 6.01 17.85
CA ASP A 239 7.26 5.58 18.49
C ASP A 239 6.05 5.61 17.58
N LYS A 240 6.23 5.90 16.28
CA LYS A 240 5.17 5.99 15.29
C LYS A 240 5.34 4.97 14.16
N PRO A 241 4.23 4.50 13.53
CA PRO A 241 4.31 3.62 12.38
C PRO A 241 4.91 4.33 11.16
N ARG A 242 5.68 3.58 10.37
CA ARG A 242 6.36 4.03 9.15
C ARG A 242 5.80 3.28 7.95
N TYR A 243 5.24 4.01 7.00
CA TYR A 243 4.55 3.46 5.84
C TYR A 243 5.30 3.82 4.55
N LEU A 244 5.74 2.83 3.78
CA LEU A 244 6.33 3.01 2.45
C LEU A 244 5.23 2.87 1.39
N MET A 245 4.91 3.98 0.71
CA MET A 245 3.77 4.08 -0.18
C MET A 245 4.05 3.44 -1.55
N GLY A 246 3.10 2.64 -2.04
CA GLY A 246 3.10 2.10 -3.40
C GLY A 246 4.14 1.02 -3.68
N VAL A 247 4.84 0.53 -2.66
CA VAL A 247 5.86 -0.51 -2.80
C VAL A 247 5.25 -1.89 -2.59
N GLY A 248 5.51 -2.78 -3.56
CA GLY A 248 4.81 -4.03 -3.63
C GLY A 248 5.54 -5.20 -4.27
N ARG A 249 6.78 -5.09 -4.75
CA ARG A 249 7.55 -6.28 -5.08
C ARG A 249 7.93 -7.00 -3.77
N PRO A 250 7.80 -8.33 -3.68
CA PRO A 250 8.12 -9.06 -2.44
C PRO A 250 9.55 -8.82 -1.94
N ASP A 251 10.51 -8.74 -2.86
CA ASP A 251 11.92 -8.44 -2.56
C ASP A 251 12.12 -7.01 -2.02
N ASP A 252 11.39 -6.02 -2.58
CA ASP A 252 11.40 -4.64 -2.08
C ASP A 252 10.83 -4.56 -0.65
N ILE A 253 9.76 -5.30 -0.38
CA ILE A 253 9.11 -5.36 0.93
C ILE A 253 10.08 -5.93 1.98
N VAL A 254 10.72 -7.08 1.71
CA VAL A 254 11.68 -7.68 2.63
C VAL A 254 12.83 -6.71 2.91
N GLY A 255 13.41 -6.12 1.85
CA GLY A 255 14.49 -5.15 1.98
C GLY A 255 14.10 -3.88 2.74
N ALA A 256 12.86 -3.42 2.60
CA ALA A 256 12.34 -2.24 3.31
C ALA A 256 12.05 -2.55 4.79
N VAL A 257 11.55 -3.75 5.12
CA VAL A 257 11.37 -4.19 6.53
C VAL A 257 12.71 -4.23 7.25
N LEU A 258 13.76 -4.76 6.62
CA LEU A 258 15.12 -4.73 7.17
C LEU A 258 15.62 -3.31 7.46
N ARG A 259 15.06 -2.29 6.81
CA ARG A 259 15.39 -0.87 6.96
C ARG A 259 14.45 -0.10 7.88
N GLY A 260 13.48 -0.79 8.51
CA GLY A 260 12.62 -0.23 9.56
C GLY A 260 11.29 0.34 9.05
N VAL A 261 10.78 -0.16 7.93
CA VAL A 261 9.43 0.12 7.43
C VAL A 261 8.43 -0.88 8.02
N ASP A 262 7.24 -0.42 8.36
CA ASP A 262 6.19 -1.21 9.02
C ASP A 262 4.99 -1.52 8.15
N MET A 263 4.66 -0.66 7.18
CA MET A 263 3.43 -0.77 6.40
C MET A 263 3.69 -0.58 4.91
N PHE A 264 2.92 -1.27 4.09
CA PHE A 264 3.04 -1.28 2.63
C PHE A 264 1.67 -1.34 1.98
N ASP A 265 1.56 -0.79 0.78
CA ASP A 265 0.46 -1.01 -0.16
C ASP A 265 0.98 -1.17 -1.57
N CYS A 266 0.29 -1.92 -2.37
CA CYS A 266 0.47 -1.91 -3.83
C CYS A 266 -0.70 -2.59 -4.55
N VAL A 267 -0.99 -2.13 -5.75
CA VAL A 267 -1.93 -2.82 -6.66
C VAL A 267 -1.35 -4.09 -7.28
N MET A 268 -0.06 -4.37 -7.07
CA MET A 268 0.66 -5.46 -7.73
C MET A 268 0.00 -6.83 -7.54
N PRO A 269 -0.36 -7.29 -6.32
CA PRO A 269 -0.97 -8.62 -6.16
C PRO A 269 -2.23 -8.79 -7.01
N THR A 270 -3.12 -7.81 -6.98
CA THR A 270 -4.39 -7.85 -7.71
C THR A 270 -4.22 -7.59 -9.20
N ARG A 271 -3.30 -6.69 -9.60
CA ARG A 271 -2.99 -6.45 -11.01
C ARG A 271 -2.38 -7.70 -11.64
N SER A 272 -1.39 -8.30 -11.00
CA SER A 272 -0.73 -9.52 -11.46
C SER A 272 -1.71 -10.69 -11.59
N GLY A 273 -2.60 -10.90 -10.62
CA GLY A 273 -3.64 -11.93 -10.70
C GLY A 273 -4.55 -11.78 -11.93
N ARG A 274 -4.87 -10.54 -12.31
CA ARG A 274 -5.67 -10.24 -13.52
C ARG A 274 -4.89 -10.39 -14.83
N THR A 275 -3.57 -10.37 -14.78
CA THR A 275 -2.69 -10.54 -15.95
C THR A 275 -1.98 -11.90 -15.98
N ALA A 276 -2.53 -12.89 -15.26
CA ALA A 276 -2.05 -14.27 -15.20
C ALA A 276 -0.68 -14.45 -14.51
N GLN A 277 -0.21 -13.46 -13.76
CA GLN A 277 1.00 -13.59 -12.95
C GLN A 277 0.66 -13.99 -11.52
N ALA A 278 1.31 -15.03 -11.03
CA ALA A 278 1.24 -15.46 -9.64
C ALA A 278 2.58 -15.25 -8.94
N PHE A 279 2.53 -14.90 -7.66
CA PHE A 279 3.70 -14.87 -6.79
C PHE A 279 3.81 -16.18 -6.03
N THR A 280 4.97 -16.81 -6.05
CA THR A 280 5.25 -18.03 -5.31
C THR A 280 6.51 -17.87 -4.46
N LYS A 281 6.74 -18.81 -3.54
CA LYS A 281 7.98 -18.81 -2.74
C LYS A 281 9.24 -18.86 -3.59
N TYR A 282 9.15 -19.33 -4.84
CA TYR A 282 10.29 -19.45 -5.77
C TYR A 282 10.37 -18.30 -6.77
N GLY A 283 9.43 -17.35 -6.74
CA GLY A 283 9.40 -16.19 -7.62
C GLY A 283 8.08 -16.02 -8.36
N PRO A 284 7.96 -14.97 -9.15
CA PRO A 284 6.77 -14.73 -9.95
C PRO A 284 6.75 -15.64 -11.18
N ILE A 285 5.60 -16.28 -11.42
CA ILE A 285 5.38 -17.12 -12.60
C ILE A 285 4.23 -16.59 -13.45
N ASN A 286 4.27 -16.83 -14.77
CA ASN A 286 3.13 -16.56 -15.63
C ASN A 286 2.42 -17.86 -15.96
N ILE A 287 1.22 -18.05 -15.41
CA ILE A 287 0.45 -19.30 -15.56
C ILE A 287 -0.03 -19.55 -17.00
N ARG A 288 0.07 -18.58 -17.92
CA ARG A 288 -0.20 -18.78 -19.35
C ARG A 288 0.92 -19.50 -20.09
N ASN A 289 2.09 -19.71 -19.49
CA ASN A 289 3.20 -20.44 -20.10
C ASN A 289 2.82 -21.89 -20.36
N ALA A 290 3.28 -22.46 -21.51
CA ALA A 290 2.89 -23.78 -21.99
C ALA A 290 3.24 -24.90 -21.00
N ARG A 291 4.30 -24.77 -20.23
CA ARG A 291 4.73 -25.72 -19.19
C ARG A 291 3.66 -26.05 -18.14
N HIS A 292 2.68 -25.13 -17.95
CA HIS A 292 1.61 -25.34 -16.96
C HIS A 292 0.37 -26.05 -17.54
N ARG A 293 0.35 -26.33 -18.86
CA ARG A 293 -0.82 -26.82 -19.58
C ARG A 293 -1.31 -28.19 -19.05
N GLU A 294 -0.38 -29.05 -18.70
CA GLU A 294 -0.65 -30.44 -18.28
C GLU A 294 -0.18 -30.70 -16.84
N ASP A 295 0.20 -29.66 -16.10
CA ASP A 295 0.74 -29.79 -14.74
C ASP A 295 -0.40 -29.98 -13.71
N PRO A 296 -0.52 -31.19 -13.11
CA PRO A 296 -1.57 -31.48 -12.12
C PRO A 296 -1.27 -30.92 -10.72
N ARG A 297 -0.06 -30.40 -10.48
CA ARG A 297 0.38 -29.92 -9.17
C ARG A 297 -0.33 -28.61 -8.80
N PRO A 298 -0.41 -28.28 -7.51
CA PRO A 298 -0.91 -26.97 -7.06
C PRO A 298 0.00 -25.84 -7.55
N LEU A 299 -0.52 -24.63 -7.54
CA LEU A 299 0.28 -23.44 -7.89
C LEU A 299 1.51 -23.29 -6.98
N GLU A 300 1.31 -23.47 -5.68
CA GLU A 300 2.37 -23.51 -4.66
C GLU A 300 2.06 -24.55 -3.60
N GLU A 301 2.98 -25.50 -3.41
CA GLU A 301 2.89 -26.48 -2.33
C GLU A 301 2.95 -25.83 -0.94
N GLY A 302 2.07 -26.32 -0.04
CA GLY A 302 1.97 -25.79 1.32
C GLY A 302 1.24 -24.45 1.44
N CYS A 303 0.71 -23.92 0.33
CA CYS A 303 -0.18 -22.77 0.37
C CYS A 303 -1.62 -23.23 0.68
N ASP A 304 -2.24 -22.58 1.66
CA ASP A 304 -3.58 -22.89 2.18
C ASP A 304 -4.73 -22.14 1.48
N CYS A 305 -4.44 -21.38 0.41
CA CYS A 305 -5.49 -20.69 -0.31
C CYS A 305 -6.35 -21.65 -1.14
N PRO A 306 -7.63 -21.31 -1.43
CA PRO A 306 -8.54 -22.17 -2.20
C PRO A 306 -7.99 -22.59 -3.57
N LEU A 307 -7.17 -21.73 -4.22
CA LEU A 307 -6.54 -22.12 -5.48
C LEU A 307 -5.62 -23.31 -5.29
N CYS A 308 -4.66 -23.21 -4.34
CA CYS A 308 -3.64 -24.24 -4.15
C CYS A 308 -4.19 -25.52 -3.54
N THR A 309 -5.27 -25.45 -2.75
CA THR A 309 -5.86 -26.62 -2.09
C THR A 309 -6.82 -27.43 -2.99
N HIS A 310 -7.41 -26.79 -4.01
CA HIS A 310 -8.48 -27.44 -4.79
C HIS A 310 -8.22 -27.51 -6.29
N TYR A 311 -7.26 -26.75 -6.83
CA TYR A 311 -7.08 -26.62 -8.27
C TYR A 311 -5.63 -26.83 -8.69
N SER A 312 -5.45 -27.42 -9.88
CA SER A 312 -4.14 -27.62 -10.49
C SER A 312 -3.66 -26.42 -11.29
N ARG A 313 -2.36 -26.35 -11.56
CA ARG A 313 -1.76 -25.41 -12.51
C ARG A 313 -2.41 -25.51 -13.89
N ALA A 314 -2.69 -26.75 -14.36
CA ALA A 314 -3.36 -27.00 -15.64
C ALA A 314 -4.75 -26.34 -15.71
N TYR A 315 -5.55 -26.46 -14.65
CA TYR A 315 -6.88 -25.87 -14.62
C TYR A 315 -6.80 -24.34 -14.64
N ILE A 316 -5.92 -23.73 -13.84
CA ILE A 316 -5.74 -22.28 -13.83
C ILE A 316 -5.17 -21.77 -15.16
N HIS A 317 -4.23 -22.50 -15.77
CA HIS A 317 -3.75 -22.22 -17.12
C HIS A 317 -4.92 -22.17 -18.14
N HIS A 318 -5.80 -23.20 -18.11
CA HIS A 318 -7.00 -23.23 -18.96
C HIS A 318 -7.89 -22.01 -18.73
N LEU A 319 -8.27 -21.71 -17.48
CA LEU A 319 -9.11 -20.55 -17.17
C LEU A 319 -8.51 -19.24 -17.65
N GLN A 320 -7.20 -19.05 -17.50
CA GLN A 320 -6.50 -17.86 -17.95
C GLN A 320 -6.40 -17.76 -19.49
N LYS A 321 -6.32 -18.89 -20.19
CA LYS A 321 -6.35 -18.92 -21.67
C LYS A 321 -7.76 -18.59 -22.22
N CYS A 322 -8.80 -19.02 -21.49
CA CYS A 322 -10.19 -18.71 -21.84
C CYS A 322 -10.66 -17.34 -21.33
N ASN A 323 -9.81 -16.60 -20.59
CA ASN A 323 -10.15 -15.34 -19.93
C ASN A 323 -11.35 -15.44 -18.96
N GLU A 324 -11.49 -16.59 -18.29
CA GLU A 324 -12.54 -16.84 -17.31
C GLU A 324 -12.33 -16.01 -16.04
N VAL A 325 -13.41 -15.40 -15.54
CA VAL A 325 -13.37 -14.57 -14.32
C VAL A 325 -12.90 -15.35 -13.11
N LEU A 326 -13.29 -16.64 -13.01
CA LEU A 326 -12.85 -17.51 -11.91
C LEU A 326 -11.32 -17.63 -11.84
N GLY A 327 -10.63 -17.69 -12.98
CA GLY A 327 -9.16 -17.72 -13.01
C GLY A 327 -8.54 -16.44 -12.45
N ILE A 328 -9.14 -15.30 -12.76
CA ILE A 328 -8.73 -13.98 -12.21
C ILE A 328 -8.96 -13.92 -10.69
N MET A 329 -10.13 -14.39 -10.22
CA MET A 329 -10.48 -14.40 -8.80
C MET A 329 -9.52 -15.28 -8.00
N LEU A 330 -9.27 -16.51 -8.46
CA LEU A 330 -8.39 -17.46 -7.78
C LEU A 330 -6.94 -16.99 -7.71
N LEU A 331 -6.40 -16.44 -8.82
CA LEU A 331 -5.05 -15.90 -8.83
C LEU A 331 -4.92 -14.65 -7.94
N THR A 332 -5.93 -13.79 -7.94
CA THR A 332 -5.93 -12.61 -7.06
C THR A 332 -5.95 -13.03 -5.59
N TRP A 333 -6.78 -14.01 -5.24
CA TRP A 333 -6.81 -14.57 -3.88
C TRP A 333 -5.45 -15.13 -3.48
N HIS A 334 -4.88 -16.01 -4.33
CA HIS A 334 -3.56 -16.57 -4.07
C HIS A 334 -2.50 -15.49 -3.86
N ASN A 335 -2.45 -14.48 -4.73
CA ASN A 335 -1.45 -13.42 -4.62
C ASN A 335 -1.60 -12.62 -3.33
N ILE A 336 -2.82 -12.25 -2.92
CA ILE A 336 -3.01 -11.55 -1.65
C ILE A 336 -2.61 -12.46 -0.49
N ARG A 337 -3.03 -13.75 -0.51
CA ARG A 337 -2.62 -14.72 0.53
C ARG A 337 -1.11 -14.88 0.62
N TYR A 338 -0.40 -14.89 -0.51
CA TYR A 338 1.05 -14.91 -0.56
C TYR A 338 1.66 -13.69 0.17
N TYR A 339 1.15 -12.48 -0.08
CA TYR A 339 1.62 -11.27 0.60
C TYR A 339 1.33 -11.31 2.11
N GLU A 340 0.16 -11.78 2.51
CA GLU A 340 -0.17 -11.91 3.93
C GLU A 340 0.70 -12.96 4.63
N ARG A 341 1.02 -14.08 3.97
CA ARG A 341 1.97 -15.08 4.47
C ARG A 341 3.38 -14.50 4.59
N LEU A 342 3.81 -13.69 3.63
CA LEU A 342 5.10 -12.97 3.70
C LEU A 342 5.14 -12.07 4.94
N MET A 343 4.07 -11.30 5.19
CA MET A 343 3.98 -10.46 6.39
C MET A 343 4.00 -11.29 7.68
N GLN A 344 3.28 -12.40 7.72
CA GLN A 344 3.28 -13.34 8.85
C GLN A 344 4.68 -13.91 9.10
N GLY A 345 5.39 -14.31 8.05
CA GLY A 345 6.76 -14.81 8.11
C GLY A 345 7.74 -13.76 8.67
N LEU A 346 7.66 -12.53 8.16
CA LEU A 346 8.48 -11.40 8.64
C LEU A 346 8.22 -11.11 10.13
N ARG A 347 6.94 -11.07 10.55
CA ARG A 347 6.59 -10.88 11.97
C ARG A 347 7.12 -12.01 12.85
N ALA A 348 6.98 -13.26 12.40
CA ALA A 348 7.51 -14.43 13.12
C ALA A 348 9.05 -14.38 13.23
N ALA A 349 9.73 -14.02 12.15
CA ALA A 349 11.18 -13.89 12.11
C ALA A 349 11.70 -12.78 13.06
N ILE A 350 11.03 -11.60 13.09
CA ILE A 350 11.37 -10.54 14.06
C ILE A 350 11.12 -11.03 15.49
N LYS A 351 9.99 -11.71 15.74
CA LYS A 351 9.65 -12.25 17.06
C LYS A 351 10.71 -13.22 17.58
N ASN A 352 11.27 -14.03 16.70
CA ASN A 352 12.21 -15.12 17.06
C ASN A 352 13.69 -14.78 16.86
N ASP A 353 14.05 -13.52 16.53
CA ASP A 353 15.42 -13.06 16.22
C ASP A 353 16.07 -13.77 15.02
N THR A 354 15.28 -14.24 14.05
CA THR A 354 15.72 -14.99 12.86
C THR A 354 15.46 -14.21 11.56
N LEU A 355 15.44 -12.87 11.64
CA LEU A 355 15.06 -12.05 10.49
C LEU A 355 16.10 -12.09 9.37
N GLN A 356 17.39 -12.18 9.71
CA GLN A 356 18.45 -12.24 8.71
C GLN A 356 18.39 -13.57 7.95
N GLU A 357 18.24 -14.68 8.66
CA GLU A 357 18.12 -16.03 8.09
C GLU A 357 16.87 -16.11 7.19
N PHE A 358 15.76 -15.55 7.66
CA PHE A 358 14.52 -15.46 6.85
C PHE A 358 14.74 -14.71 5.54
N ALA A 359 15.44 -13.58 5.58
CA ALA A 359 15.70 -12.78 4.38
C ALA A 359 16.63 -13.53 3.40
N GLU A 360 17.68 -14.17 3.89
CA GLU A 360 18.62 -14.97 3.10
C GLU A 360 17.89 -16.15 2.42
N GLU A 361 17.08 -16.90 3.18
CA GLU A 361 16.26 -17.99 2.64
C GLU A 361 15.25 -17.45 1.60
N PHE A 362 14.59 -16.34 1.88
CA PHE A 362 13.65 -15.70 0.96
C PHE A 362 14.33 -15.38 -0.37
N TYR A 363 15.47 -14.68 -0.38
CA TYR A 363 16.18 -14.32 -1.61
C TYR A 363 16.71 -15.56 -2.35
N ALA A 364 17.24 -16.55 -1.64
CA ALA A 364 17.69 -17.79 -2.25
C ALA A 364 16.54 -18.58 -2.91
N ASN A 365 15.36 -18.58 -2.29
CA ASN A 365 14.18 -19.19 -2.88
C ASN A 365 13.68 -18.42 -4.11
N GLN A 366 13.58 -17.09 -4.03
CA GLN A 366 13.15 -16.26 -5.16
C GLN A 366 14.05 -16.41 -6.40
N ALA A 367 15.34 -16.69 -6.20
CA ALA A 367 16.31 -16.90 -7.30
C ALA A 367 16.05 -18.20 -8.09
N LYS A 368 15.24 -19.13 -7.58
CA LYS A 368 14.90 -20.39 -8.27
C LYS A 368 13.90 -20.20 -9.43
N GLY A 369 13.05 -19.19 -9.34
CA GLY A 369 12.08 -18.82 -10.37
C GLY A 369 10.80 -19.65 -10.35
N ASP A 370 10.86 -20.95 -10.45
CA ASP A 370 9.71 -21.87 -10.39
C ASP A 370 10.18 -23.29 -9.97
N ILE A 371 9.23 -24.20 -9.78
CA ILE A 371 9.50 -25.62 -9.62
C ILE A 371 9.95 -26.24 -10.95
N GLU A 372 10.60 -27.41 -10.88
CA GLU A 372 10.99 -28.15 -12.08
C GLU A 372 9.80 -28.47 -12.97
N GLU A 373 10.01 -28.46 -14.29
CA GLU A 373 9.01 -28.88 -15.26
C GLU A 373 8.80 -30.41 -15.16
N LEU A 374 7.58 -30.89 -15.47
CA LEU A 374 7.23 -32.31 -15.47
C LEU A 374 7.81 -33.03 -16.67
#